data_31e741203376aea205483b68b1c0b82e
#
_entry.id   31e741203376aea205483b68b1c0b82e
#
_cell.length_a   1.000
_cell.length_b   1.000
_cell.length_c   1.000
_cell.angle_alpha   90.00
_cell.angle_beta   90.00
_cell.angle_gamma   90.00
#
_symmetry.space_group_name_H-M   'P 1'
#
loop_
_entity.id
_entity.type
_entity.pdbx_description
1 polymer ?
#
loop_
_entity_poly.entity_id
_entity_poly.type
_entity_poly.pdbx_seq_one_letter_code
_entity_poly.pdbx_strand_id
1 'polypeptide(L)'
;TGISDDMVVDAPLFVEVAERIASFTDDAVFVAHNVNFDYGFIKQEFARLELPFKRPKLCTVREMRKVNPGLPSYSLANLTRHFDIKMEQHHRALSDAKAAAALLDIILTMSAETIK
;
A
#
# COMPACT_ATOMS: atom_id res chain seq x y z
N THR A 1 -14.88 20.36 6.43
CA THR A 1 -14.33 19.27 5.65
C THR A 1 -15.18 18.03 5.81
N GLY A 2 -15.24 17.20 4.81
CA GLY A 2 -16.01 15.97 4.89
C GLY A 2 -15.45 14.93 5.85
N ILE A 3 -14.42 15.28 6.61
CA ILE A 3 -13.73 14.32 7.46
C ILE A 3 -14.62 13.80 8.58
N SER A 4 -15.34 14.69 9.28
CA SER A 4 -16.07 14.28 10.45
C SER A 4 -17.26 13.38 10.11
N ASP A 5 -18.07 13.79 9.15
CA ASP A 5 -19.27 13.03 8.78
C ASP A 5 -18.89 11.72 8.09
N ASP A 6 -17.91 11.75 7.20
CA ASP A 6 -17.45 10.56 6.49
C ASP A 6 -16.86 9.53 7.45
N MET A 7 -16.08 9.99 8.42
CA MET A 7 -15.48 9.07 9.39
C MET A 7 -16.52 8.42 10.30
N VAL A 8 -17.56 9.16 10.68
CA VAL A 8 -18.63 8.62 11.51
C VAL A 8 -19.43 7.57 10.73
N VAL A 9 -19.69 7.83 9.45
CA VAL A 9 -20.39 6.88 8.59
C VAL A 9 -19.51 5.69 8.26
N ASP A 10 -18.22 5.93 8.04
CA ASP A 10 -17.29 4.87 7.64
C ASP A 10 -17.07 3.81 8.71
N ALA A 11 -17.18 4.17 9.99
CA ALA A 11 -16.98 3.21 11.07
C ALA A 11 -17.94 2.00 10.98
N PRO A 12 -19.28 2.22 10.82
CA PRO A 12 -20.17 1.08 10.56
C PRO A 12 -19.89 0.38 9.25
N LEU A 13 -19.51 1.14 8.20
CA LEU A 13 -19.20 0.54 6.90
C LEU A 13 -17.99 -0.37 6.98
N PHE A 14 -17.00 -0.04 7.81
CA PHE A 14 -15.86 -0.91 7.94
C PHE A 14 -16.25 -2.27 8.50
N VAL A 15 -17.17 -2.31 9.49
CA VAL A 15 -17.68 -3.58 9.99
C VAL A 15 -18.28 -4.41 8.87
N GLU A 16 -19.04 -3.76 7.98
CA GLU A 16 -19.69 -4.46 6.87
C GLU A 16 -18.70 -4.95 5.83
N VAL A 17 -17.64 -4.21 5.57
CA VAL A 17 -16.69 -4.57 4.53
C VAL A 17 -15.49 -5.37 5.05
N ALA A 18 -15.31 -5.48 6.36
CA ALA A 18 -14.15 -6.14 6.93
C ALA A 18 -14.04 -7.58 6.45
N GLU A 19 -15.15 -8.32 6.42
CA GLU A 19 -15.16 -9.70 5.96
C GLU A 19 -14.80 -9.80 4.48
N ARG A 20 -15.26 -8.84 3.68
CA ARG A 20 -14.91 -8.79 2.27
C ARG A 20 -13.42 -8.54 2.07
N ILE A 21 -12.86 -7.61 2.84
CA ILE A 21 -11.43 -7.31 2.79
C ILE A 21 -10.63 -8.54 3.18
N ALA A 22 -11.01 -9.20 4.27
CA ALA A 22 -10.32 -10.39 4.74
C ALA A 22 -10.39 -11.51 3.70
N SER A 23 -11.57 -11.73 3.12
CA SER A 23 -11.77 -12.77 2.12
C SER A 23 -11.03 -12.46 0.82
N PHE A 24 -11.15 -11.21 0.35
CA PHE A 24 -10.49 -10.78 -0.89
C PHE A 24 -8.97 -10.86 -0.80
N THR A 25 -8.42 -10.57 0.38
CA THR A 25 -6.96 -10.55 0.58
C THR A 25 -6.43 -11.86 1.16
N ASP A 26 -7.28 -12.87 1.35
CA ASP A 26 -6.81 -14.18 1.78
C ASP A 26 -5.82 -14.70 0.74
N ASP A 27 -4.69 -15.24 1.17
CA ASP A 27 -3.61 -15.67 0.29
C ASP A 27 -2.91 -14.53 -0.46
N ALA A 28 -3.19 -13.29 -0.13
CA ALA A 28 -2.54 -12.15 -0.79
C ALA A 28 -1.39 -11.62 0.05
N VAL A 29 -0.46 -10.94 -0.62
CA VAL A 29 0.61 -10.20 0.04
C VAL A 29 0.18 -8.75 0.16
N PHE A 30 0.33 -8.18 1.35
CA PHE A 30 0.01 -6.78 1.59
C PHE A 30 1.18 -5.92 1.12
N VAL A 31 0.96 -5.14 0.08
CA VAL A 31 2.01 -4.31 -0.53
C VAL A 31 1.69 -2.83 -0.29
N ALA A 32 2.67 -2.09 0.19
CA ALA A 32 2.52 -0.66 0.35
C ALA A 32 3.88 0.02 0.38
N HIS A 33 3.89 1.30 0.08
CA HIS A 33 5.07 2.13 0.25
C HIS A 33 5.14 2.52 1.73
N ASN A 34 6.18 2.07 2.44
CA ASN A 34 6.25 2.11 3.92
C ASN A 34 5.19 1.20 4.54
N VAL A 35 5.24 -0.07 4.18
CA VAL A 35 4.19 -1.04 4.48
C VAL A 35 3.85 -1.15 5.96
N ASN A 36 4.83 -0.99 6.84
CA ASN A 36 4.57 -1.15 8.28
C ASN A 36 3.57 -0.13 8.81
N PHE A 37 3.57 1.08 8.24
CA PHE A 37 2.61 2.11 8.62
C PHE A 37 1.19 1.72 8.21
N ASP A 38 1.01 1.38 6.94
CA ASP A 38 -0.31 1.06 6.40
C ASP A 38 -0.85 -0.24 6.98
N TYR A 39 0.01 -1.25 7.08
CA TYR A 39 -0.39 -2.55 7.63
C TYR A 39 -0.79 -2.42 9.09
N GLY A 40 -0.04 -1.64 9.88
CA GLY A 40 -0.36 -1.42 11.28
C GLY A 40 -1.70 -0.76 11.47
N PHE A 41 -2.04 0.19 10.60
CA PHE A 41 -3.32 0.88 10.64
C PHE A 41 -4.47 -0.10 10.36
N ILE A 42 -4.37 -0.89 9.32
CA ILE A 42 -5.40 -1.87 8.95
C ILE A 42 -5.55 -2.93 10.04
N LYS A 43 -4.43 -3.44 10.54
CA LYS A 43 -4.44 -4.45 11.59
C LYS A 43 -5.14 -3.93 12.84
N GLN A 44 -4.93 -2.65 13.18
CA GLN A 44 -5.56 -2.03 14.33
C GLN A 44 -7.07 -1.88 14.13
N GLU A 45 -7.50 -1.54 12.93
CA GLU A 45 -8.94 -1.43 12.63
C GLU A 45 -9.64 -2.78 12.75
N PHE A 46 -9.01 -3.85 12.28
CA PHE A 46 -9.54 -5.20 12.46
C PHE A 46 -9.57 -5.59 13.94
N ALA A 47 -8.54 -5.20 14.70
CA ALA A 47 -8.50 -5.50 16.13
C ALA A 47 -9.66 -4.86 16.88
N ARG A 48 -10.10 -3.68 16.47
CA ARG A 48 -11.25 -3.03 17.08
C ARG A 48 -12.53 -3.83 16.93
N LEU A 49 -12.60 -4.66 15.90
CA LEU A 49 -13.74 -5.55 15.65
C LEU A 49 -13.48 -6.93 16.22
N GLU A 50 -12.39 -7.11 16.99
CA GLU A 50 -11.98 -8.39 17.53
C GLU A 50 -11.74 -9.44 16.45
N LEU A 51 -11.30 -8.99 15.26
CA LEU A 51 -10.98 -9.86 14.14
C LEU A 51 -9.47 -9.85 13.91
N PRO A 52 -8.85 -11.02 13.75
CA PRO A 52 -7.42 -11.05 13.42
C PRO A 52 -7.21 -10.69 11.97
N PHE A 53 -6.13 -9.97 11.71
CA PHE A 53 -5.71 -9.67 10.34
C PHE A 53 -4.22 -9.89 10.25
N LYS A 54 -3.82 -10.89 9.49
CA LYS A 54 -2.41 -11.21 9.31
C LYS A 54 -2.15 -11.58 7.86
N ARG A 55 -1.22 -10.86 7.23
CA ARG A 55 -0.84 -11.09 5.84
C ARG A 55 0.67 -10.95 5.70
N PRO A 56 1.30 -11.67 4.78
CA PRO A 56 2.68 -11.36 4.44
C PRO A 56 2.76 -9.95 3.89
N LYS A 57 3.85 -9.27 4.18
CA LYS A 57 4.03 -7.86 3.82
C LYS A 57 5.18 -7.69 2.86
N LEU A 58 5.03 -6.76 1.93
CA LEU A 58 6.11 -6.34 1.06
C LEU A 58 6.16 -4.82 1.04
N CYS A 59 7.33 -4.26 1.35
CA CYS A 59 7.52 -2.83 1.39
C CYS A 59 8.24 -2.38 0.11
N THR A 60 7.57 -1.56 -0.69
CA THR A 60 8.17 -1.09 -1.94
C THR A 60 9.40 -0.21 -1.71
N VAL A 61 9.47 0.50 -0.57
CA VAL A 61 10.68 1.26 -0.24
C VAL A 61 11.88 0.33 -0.07
N ARG A 62 11.72 -0.72 0.73
CA ARG A 62 12.82 -1.66 0.99
C ARG A 62 13.23 -2.39 -0.27
N GLU A 63 12.27 -2.86 -1.05
CA GLU A 63 12.57 -3.61 -2.27
C GLU A 63 13.18 -2.71 -3.33
N MET A 64 12.72 -1.45 -3.44
CA MET A 64 13.30 -0.52 -4.39
C MET A 64 14.74 -0.20 -4.05
N ARG A 65 15.09 -0.11 -2.76
CA ARG A 65 16.48 0.08 -2.36
C ARG A 65 17.38 -1.07 -2.79
N LYS A 66 16.82 -2.27 -2.82
CA LYS A 66 17.58 -3.45 -3.23
C LYS A 66 17.84 -3.49 -4.73
N VAL A 67 16.82 -3.19 -5.54
CA VAL A 67 16.93 -3.31 -6.99
C VAL A 67 17.43 -2.04 -7.65
N ASN A 68 17.37 -0.92 -6.97
CA ASN A 68 17.81 0.36 -7.52
C ASN A 68 18.49 1.21 -6.44
N PRO A 69 19.68 0.76 -5.98
CA PRO A 69 20.38 1.47 -4.91
C PRO A 69 20.97 2.80 -5.40
N GLY A 70 21.24 3.69 -4.48
CA GLY A 70 21.95 4.94 -4.79
C GLY A 70 21.08 6.11 -5.18
N LEU A 71 19.75 5.97 -5.08
CA LEU A 71 18.87 7.11 -5.32
C LEU A 71 18.91 8.09 -4.15
N PRO A 72 18.77 9.39 -4.42
CA PRO A 72 18.81 10.38 -3.33
C PRO A 72 17.64 10.28 -2.36
N SER A 73 16.51 9.74 -2.80
CA SER A 73 15.33 9.57 -1.96
C SER A 73 14.45 8.47 -2.50
N TYR A 74 13.84 7.72 -1.58
CA TYR A 74 12.92 6.64 -1.91
C TYR A 74 11.49 6.99 -1.51
N SER A 75 11.19 8.28 -1.33
CA SER A 75 9.81 8.71 -1.11
C SER A 75 8.96 8.40 -2.34
N LEU A 76 7.66 8.23 -2.11
CA LEU A 76 6.74 7.95 -3.22
C LEU A 76 6.83 9.06 -4.27
N ALA A 77 6.88 10.31 -3.84
CA ALA A 77 6.97 11.45 -4.75
C ALA A 77 8.22 11.36 -5.63
N ASN A 78 9.37 11.06 -5.03
CA ASN A 78 10.62 10.99 -5.78
C ASN A 78 10.67 9.78 -6.72
N LEU A 79 10.18 8.63 -6.26
CA LEU A 79 10.18 7.43 -7.09
C LEU A 79 9.21 7.56 -8.26
N THR A 80 8.03 8.14 -8.04
CA THR A 80 7.09 8.35 -9.14
C THR A 80 7.64 9.31 -10.16
N ARG A 81 8.39 10.33 -9.72
CA ARG A 81 9.06 11.26 -10.63
C ARG A 81 10.18 10.58 -11.39
N HIS A 82 10.97 9.77 -10.70
CA HIS A 82 12.10 9.06 -11.30
C HIS A 82 11.65 8.09 -12.39
N PHE A 83 10.54 7.38 -12.16
CA PHE A 83 10.03 6.40 -13.10
C PHE A 83 8.88 6.92 -13.97
N ASP A 84 8.62 8.22 -13.91
CA ASP A 84 7.58 8.88 -14.71
C ASP A 84 6.20 8.27 -14.51
N ILE A 85 5.85 8.03 -13.27
CA ILE A 85 4.54 7.53 -12.88
C ILE A 85 3.65 8.71 -12.58
N LYS A 86 2.48 8.80 -13.25
CA LYS A 86 1.58 9.92 -13.07
C LYS A 86 0.77 9.78 -11.78
N MET A 87 0.63 10.90 -11.05
CA MET A 87 -0.13 10.96 -9.82
C MET A 87 -1.32 11.90 -10.00
N GLU A 88 -2.51 11.42 -9.64
CA GLU A 88 -3.70 12.24 -9.67
C GLU A 88 -3.87 12.96 -8.33
N GLN A 89 -4.28 14.23 -8.37
CA GLN A 89 -4.42 15.03 -7.17
C GLN A 89 -5.76 14.84 -6.47
N HIS A 90 -6.80 14.46 -7.22
CA HIS A 90 -8.16 14.41 -6.68
C HIS A 90 -8.47 13.11 -5.92
N HIS A 91 -7.80 12.03 -6.23
CA HIS A 91 -8.01 10.73 -5.57
C HIS A 91 -6.69 10.25 -5.00
N ARG A 92 -6.23 10.94 -3.96
CA ARG A 92 -4.88 10.76 -3.45
C ARG A 92 -4.59 9.33 -2.97
N ALA A 93 -5.50 8.76 -2.18
CA ALA A 93 -5.30 7.40 -1.68
C ALA A 93 -5.24 6.39 -2.82
N LEU A 94 -6.15 6.51 -3.78
CA LEU A 94 -6.17 5.63 -4.93
C LEU A 94 -4.94 5.83 -5.80
N SER A 95 -4.52 7.08 -5.99
CA SER A 95 -3.34 7.42 -6.77
C SER A 95 -2.08 6.84 -6.12
N ASP A 96 -1.97 6.95 -4.80
CA ASP A 96 -0.86 6.38 -4.05
C ASP A 96 -0.83 4.85 -4.18
N ALA A 97 -1.99 4.21 -4.10
CA ALA A 97 -2.08 2.76 -4.24
C ALA A 97 -1.69 2.31 -5.65
N LYS A 98 -2.13 3.03 -6.66
CA LYS A 98 -1.76 2.74 -8.05
C LYS A 98 -0.26 2.94 -8.27
N ALA A 99 0.31 3.98 -7.66
CA ALA A 99 1.74 4.23 -7.75
C ALA A 99 2.54 3.10 -7.09
N ALA A 100 2.09 2.63 -5.93
CA ALA A 100 2.74 1.50 -5.26
C ALA A 100 2.68 0.24 -6.12
N ALA A 101 1.55 0.00 -6.78
CA ALA A 101 1.41 -1.14 -7.69
C ALA A 101 2.35 -1.02 -8.89
N ALA A 102 2.49 0.18 -9.44
CA ALA A 102 3.42 0.41 -10.55
C ALA A 102 4.87 0.19 -10.11
N LEU A 103 5.22 0.65 -8.91
CA LEU A 103 6.54 0.42 -8.36
C LEU A 103 6.81 -1.07 -8.13
N LEU A 104 5.80 -1.80 -7.65
CA LEU A 104 5.93 -3.23 -7.47
C LEU A 104 6.23 -3.93 -8.79
N ASP A 105 5.53 -3.54 -9.85
CA ASP A 105 5.77 -4.11 -11.18
C ASP A 105 7.22 -3.87 -11.63
N ILE A 106 7.73 -2.66 -11.41
CA ILE A 106 9.12 -2.32 -11.72
C ILE A 106 10.08 -3.17 -10.88
N ILE A 107 9.80 -3.30 -9.60
CA ILE A 107 10.64 -4.09 -8.69
C ILE A 107 10.72 -5.54 -9.16
N LEU A 108 9.59 -6.13 -9.51
CA LEU A 108 9.56 -7.52 -9.95
C LEU A 108 10.31 -7.70 -11.26
N THR A 109 10.19 -6.75 -12.17
CA THR A 109 10.91 -6.80 -13.44
C THR A 109 12.41 -6.71 -13.22
N MET A 110 12.86 -5.77 -12.39
CA MET A 110 14.28 -5.59 -12.10
C MET A 110 14.86 -6.77 -11.34
N SER A 111 14.10 -7.34 -10.41
CA SER A 111 14.52 -8.53 -9.67
C SER A 111 14.71 -9.72 -10.61
N ALA A 112 13.80 -9.91 -11.55
CA ALA A 112 13.90 -10.99 -12.52
C ALA A 112 15.15 -10.84 -13.38
N GLU A 113 15.45 -9.62 -13.80
CA GLU A 113 16.66 -9.34 -14.58
C GLU A 113 17.92 -9.62 -13.79
N THR A 114 17.91 -9.29 -12.49
CA THR A 114 19.06 -9.50 -11.63
C THR A 114 19.34 -11.01 -11.43
N ILE A 115 18.29 -11.80 -11.36
CA ILE A 115 18.43 -13.25 -11.16
C ILE A 115 19.01 -13.93 -12.40
N LYS A 116 18.74 -13.38 -13.56
CA LYS A 116 19.30 -13.91 -14.78
C LYS A 116 20.79 -13.67 -14.88
#